data_73226bb4d1f5f85c7a7dcbb4eb354e45
#
_entry.id   73226bb4d1f5f85c7a7dcbb4eb354e45
#
_cell.length_a   1.000
_cell.length_b   1.000
_cell.length_c   1.000
_cell.angle_alpha   90.00
_cell.angle_beta   90.00
_cell.angle_gamma   90.00
#
_symmetry.space_group_name_H-M   'P 1'
#
loop_
_entity.id
_entity.type
_entity.pdbx_description
1 polymer ?
#
loop_
_entity_poly.entity_id
_entity_poly.type
_entity_poly.pdbx_seq_one_letter_code
_entity_poly.pdbx_strand_id
1 'polypeptide(L)'
;MEVAGAGNPQHVCCTFRGNVVALDLALGDVLWQTFIMDEAQVVGTNAVGNDIMAPSGAPIWGSATFDAKRNRVYAGSGQNYSRPTSDTSDSVIAFDAATGAIDWVMQTVAQDAFTMACTMSAEHPNCQKPGPDVDIGAPVLAATLSNGQDIVVAGTKGAEVLGLDPDNAGEVLWRVSVGRGSPLGGIHWGMAFEGDVVYVPVSDRIPGGNGEPLPGLHAIDMKTGETLWYAAAPKRCVGGGFSCSEAYSAPVTVVGDVVLAGALNGFLFAHSRETGELVWELDTKVDYATINNVPASGGAIDAAGPVVAGDYLIVNSGYAQFGQLGGNAMIVYRLPQAESAE
;
A
#
# COMPACT_ATOMS: atom_id res chain seq x y z
N MET A 1 1.54 -10.24 -12.75
CA MET A 1 1.17 -10.95 -14.00
C MET A 1 1.00 -12.46 -13.81
N GLU A 2 1.84 -13.16 -13.06
CA GLU A 2 1.63 -14.59 -12.73
C GLU A 2 0.35 -14.86 -11.95
N VAL A 3 -0.08 -13.92 -11.12
CA VAL A 3 -1.34 -14.00 -10.37
C VAL A 3 -2.55 -14.19 -11.30
N ALA A 4 -2.57 -13.54 -12.47
CA ALA A 4 -3.61 -13.73 -13.48
C ALA A 4 -3.49 -15.08 -14.21
N GLY A 5 -2.28 -15.57 -14.43
CA GLY A 5 -2.02 -16.89 -15.01
C GLY A 5 -2.47 -18.03 -14.13
N ALA A 6 -2.45 -17.87 -12.82
CA ALA A 6 -2.89 -18.87 -11.85
C ALA A 6 -4.37 -19.26 -12.00
N GLY A 7 -5.20 -18.40 -12.60
CA GLY A 7 -6.59 -18.70 -12.93
C GLY A 7 -6.79 -19.78 -13.99
N ASN A 8 -5.77 -20.14 -14.77
CA ASN A 8 -5.83 -21.26 -15.70
C ASN A 8 -5.29 -22.53 -15.04
N PRO A 9 -6.13 -23.57 -14.79
CA PRO A 9 -5.69 -24.79 -14.13
C PRO A 9 -4.65 -25.59 -14.93
N GLN A 10 -4.48 -25.31 -16.22
CA GLN A 10 -3.48 -25.94 -17.09
C GLN A 10 -2.08 -25.31 -16.95
N HIS A 11 -1.97 -24.15 -16.30
CA HIS A 11 -0.68 -23.53 -16.03
C HIS A 11 -0.05 -24.11 -14.77
N VAL A 12 1.24 -24.40 -14.85
CA VAL A 12 2.06 -24.71 -13.68
C VAL A 12 2.12 -23.44 -12.82
N CYS A 13 1.68 -23.53 -11.59
CA CYS A 13 1.72 -22.41 -10.65
C CYS A 13 2.53 -22.82 -9.41
N CYS A 14 3.39 -22.01 -8.91
CA CYS A 14 3.87 -20.72 -9.39
C CYS A 14 5.37 -20.65 -9.18
N THR A 15 6.09 -19.85 -9.97
CA THR A 15 7.56 -19.77 -9.89
C THR A 15 8.06 -18.36 -9.58
N PHE A 16 7.15 -17.38 -9.48
CA PHE A 16 7.48 -16.02 -9.17
C PHE A 16 8.12 -15.90 -7.77
N ARG A 17 9.15 -15.06 -7.68
CA ARG A 17 9.81 -14.69 -6.40
C ARG A 17 9.94 -13.17 -6.30
N GLY A 18 9.52 -12.60 -5.18
CA GLY A 18 9.81 -11.21 -4.85
C GLY A 18 11.31 -10.96 -4.82
N ASN A 19 11.73 -9.80 -5.31
CA ASN A 19 13.14 -9.41 -5.30
C ASN A 19 13.31 -7.89 -5.28
N VAL A 20 14.50 -7.45 -4.86
CA VAL A 20 14.96 -6.07 -4.94
C VAL A 20 16.20 -6.02 -5.81
N VAL A 21 16.29 -5.00 -6.67
CA VAL A 21 17.42 -4.79 -7.57
C VAL A 21 17.97 -3.39 -7.35
N ALA A 22 19.27 -3.26 -7.14
CA ALA A 22 19.96 -1.98 -7.19
C ALA A 22 20.65 -1.78 -8.54
N LEU A 23 20.46 -0.59 -9.09
CA LEU A 23 21.04 -0.20 -10.37
C LEU A 23 21.99 0.97 -10.19
N ASP A 24 23.08 0.99 -10.94
CA ASP A 24 23.89 2.18 -11.11
C ASP A 24 23.06 3.28 -11.80
N LEU A 25 22.97 4.45 -11.18
CA LEU A 25 22.12 5.54 -11.68
C LEU A 25 22.58 6.09 -13.04
N ALA A 26 23.87 6.06 -13.32
CA ALA A 26 24.43 6.63 -14.53
C ALA A 26 24.46 5.63 -15.71
N LEU A 27 24.73 4.37 -15.41
CA LEU A 27 24.96 3.33 -16.42
C LEU A 27 23.77 2.38 -16.57
N GLY A 28 22.92 2.25 -15.53
CA GLY A 28 21.85 1.27 -15.49
C GLY A 28 22.31 -0.16 -15.22
N ASP A 29 23.59 -0.35 -14.91
CA ASP A 29 24.15 -1.66 -14.60
C ASP A 29 23.57 -2.18 -13.27
N VAL A 30 23.29 -3.50 -13.20
CA VAL A 30 22.86 -4.15 -11.98
C VAL A 30 24.04 -4.23 -11.01
N LEU A 31 23.93 -3.54 -9.87
CA LEU A 31 24.90 -3.60 -8.78
C LEU A 31 24.71 -4.86 -7.94
N TRP A 32 23.45 -5.16 -7.60
CA TRP A 32 23.05 -6.39 -6.94
C TRP A 32 21.56 -6.69 -7.20
N GLN A 33 21.19 -7.95 -7.04
CA GLN A 33 19.80 -8.42 -7.04
C GLN A 33 19.64 -9.45 -5.94
N THR A 34 18.64 -9.25 -5.07
CA THR A 34 18.33 -10.17 -3.98
C THR A 34 16.92 -10.68 -4.10
N PHE A 35 16.78 -11.99 -4.31
CA PHE A 35 15.51 -12.70 -4.18
C PHE A 35 15.24 -12.97 -2.69
N ILE A 36 13.99 -12.75 -2.26
CA ILE A 36 13.64 -12.88 -0.83
C ILE A 36 13.21 -14.30 -0.43
N MET A 37 13.27 -15.23 -1.34
CA MET A 37 13.02 -16.66 -1.09
C MET A 37 13.83 -17.53 -2.03
N ASP A 38 13.94 -18.81 -1.71
CA ASP A 38 14.62 -19.82 -2.53
C ASP A 38 13.92 -20.06 -3.86
N GLU A 39 14.61 -20.68 -4.79
CA GLU A 39 14.06 -21.08 -6.07
C GLU A 39 13.00 -22.18 -5.91
N ALA A 40 11.84 -21.98 -6.57
CA ALA A 40 10.73 -22.89 -6.47
C ALA A 40 11.08 -24.29 -6.98
N GLN A 41 10.69 -25.30 -6.23
CA GLN A 41 10.84 -26.71 -6.56
C GLN A 41 9.46 -27.36 -6.70
N VAL A 42 9.38 -28.49 -7.42
CA VAL A 42 8.14 -29.29 -7.48
C VAL A 42 7.87 -29.89 -6.11
N VAL A 43 6.74 -29.53 -5.51
CA VAL A 43 6.31 -30.00 -4.18
C VAL A 43 5.11 -30.95 -4.24
N GLY A 44 4.51 -31.10 -5.43
CA GLY A 44 3.36 -31.97 -5.65
C GLY A 44 2.72 -31.72 -6.99
N THR A 45 1.51 -32.25 -7.18
CA THR A 45 0.69 -32.02 -8.37
C THR A 45 -0.70 -31.55 -7.99
N ASN A 46 -1.31 -30.70 -8.81
CA ASN A 46 -2.67 -30.23 -8.62
C ASN A 46 -3.71 -31.28 -9.09
N ALA A 47 -5.00 -31.01 -8.88
CA ALA A 47 -6.10 -31.93 -9.21
C ALA A 47 -6.22 -32.27 -10.72
N VAL A 48 -5.59 -31.51 -11.62
CA VAL A 48 -5.55 -31.75 -13.06
C VAL A 48 -4.22 -32.30 -13.54
N GLY A 49 -3.31 -32.68 -12.62
CA GLY A 49 -2.04 -33.36 -12.90
C GLY A 49 -0.87 -32.45 -13.25
N ASN A 50 -0.96 -31.14 -13.06
CA ASN A 50 0.15 -30.19 -13.24
C ASN A 50 0.96 -30.02 -11.96
N ASP A 51 2.24 -29.74 -12.13
CA ASP A 51 3.16 -29.50 -11.03
C ASP A 51 2.73 -28.29 -10.18
N ILE A 52 2.86 -28.43 -8.85
CA ILE A 52 2.81 -27.35 -7.88
C ILE A 52 4.25 -27.00 -7.55
N MET A 53 4.59 -25.72 -7.75
CA MET A 53 5.92 -25.19 -7.50
C MET A 53 5.91 -24.32 -6.23
N ALA A 54 6.86 -24.53 -5.33
CA ALA A 54 7.00 -23.74 -4.09
C ALA A 54 8.47 -23.71 -3.59
N PRO A 55 8.88 -22.68 -2.79
CA PRO A 55 8.11 -21.49 -2.45
C PRO A 55 7.92 -20.56 -3.66
N SER A 56 6.86 -19.75 -3.66
CA SER A 56 6.65 -18.73 -4.69
C SER A 56 5.77 -17.60 -4.14
N GLY A 57 5.87 -16.40 -4.73
CA GLY A 57 5.12 -15.23 -4.33
C GLY A 57 5.96 -14.19 -3.61
N ALA A 58 5.43 -13.66 -2.52
CA ALA A 58 5.98 -12.55 -1.75
C ALA A 58 6.43 -11.36 -2.63
N PRO A 59 5.54 -10.82 -3.50
CA PRO A 59 5.90 -9.71 -4.37
C PRO A 59 6.24 -8.47 -3.54
N ILE A 60 7.29 -7.76 -3.96
CA ILE A 60 7.57 -6.41 -3.47
C ILE A 60 6.97 -5.46 -4.50
N TRP A 61 5.81 -4.86 -4.17
CA TRP A 61 5.05 -4.02 -5.09
C TRP A 61 4.85 -2.58 -4.59
N GLY A 62 5.22 -2.31 -3.33
CA GLY A 62 5.38 -0.97 -2.79
C GLY A 62 6.76 -0.37 -3.11
N SER A 63 6.89 0.95 -2.95
CA SER A 63 8.18 1.62 -3.07
C SER A 63 9.09 1.28 -1.90
N ALA A 64 10.37 1.09 -2.18
CA ALA A 64 11.39 0.90 -1.15
C ALA A 64 11.75 2.23 -0.48
N THR A 65 12.14 2.17 0.80
CA THR A 65 12.55 3.33 1.60
C THR A 65 14.02 3.22 1.98
N PHE A 66 14.80 4.26 1.67
CA PHE A 66 16.23 4.30 1.99
C PHE A 66 16.50 5.02 3.31
N ASP A 67 17.17 4.35 4.22
CA ASP A 67 17.70 4.89 5.47
C ASP A 67 19.21 5.19 5.32
N ALA A 68 19.52 6.45 5.09
CA ALA A 68 20.91 6.89 4.91
C ALA A 68 21.78 6.74 6.18
N LYS A 69 21.16 6.78 7.37
CA LYS A 69 21.87 6.65 8.65
C LYS A 69 22.46 5.26 8.83
N ARG A 70 21.72 4.23 8.36
CA ARG A 70 22.09 2.82 8.49
C ARG A 70 22.60 2.21 7.19
N ASN A 71 22.56 2.97 6.10
CA ASN A 71 22.79 2.46 4.74
C ASN A 71 21.90 1.25 4.45
N ARG A 72 20.61 1.35 4.77
CA ARG A 72 19.62 0.28 4.62
C ARG A 72 18.53 0.66 3.65
N VAL A 73 17.95 -0.35 3.02
CA VAL A 73 16.72 -0.25 2.24
C VAL A 73 15.66 -1.10 2.93
N TYR A 74 14.49 -0.51 3.21
CA TYR A 74 13.33 -1.23 3.74
C TYR A 74 12.31 -1.44 2.63
N ALA A 75 11.71 -2.62 2.58
CA ALA A 75 10.61 -2.93 1.67
C ALA A 75 9.57 -3.82 2.35
N GLY A 76 8.30 -3.63 1.95
CA GLY A 76 7.22 -4.53 2.31
C GLY A 76 7.06 -5.64 1.27
N SER A 77 6.71 -6.84 1.70
CA SER A 77 6.38 -7.96 0.82
C SER A 77 4.91 -8.37 0.94
N GLY A 78 4.40 -9.00 -0.10
CA GLY A 78 3.06 -9.57 -0.13
C GLY A 78 3.03 -11.07 0.20
N GLN A 79 1.88 -11.68 -0.03
CA GLN A 79 1.58 -13.07 0.27
C GLN A 79 2.37 -14.07 -0.61
N ASN A 80 2.46 -15.31 -0.17
CA ASN A 80 2.89 -16.40 -1.06
C ASN A 80 1.82 -16.72 -2.11
N TYR A 81 2.24 -17.35 -3.21
CA TYR A 81 1.32 -17.88 -4.24
C TYR A 81 1.12 -19.38 -4.13
N SER A 82 2.01 -20.07 -3.44
CA SER A 82 1.98 -21.52 -3.26
C SER A 82 2.44 -21.94 -1.86
N ARG A 83 2.23 -23.23 -1.56
CA ARG A 83 2.66 -23.83 -0.28
C ARG A 83 3.70 -24.93 -0.52
N PRO A 84 4.68 -25.10 0.39
CA PRO A 84 4.86 -24.39 1.66
C PRO A 84 5.20 -22.91 1.47
N THR A 85 4.77 -22.09 2.43
CA THR A 85 5.02 -20.65 2.47
C THR A 85 6.43 -20.34 2.96
N SER A 86 6.96 -19.17 2.57
CA SER A 86 8.20 -18.61 3.12
C SER A 86 7.93 -17.79 4.38
N ASP A 87 8.98 -17.52 5.15
CA ASP A 87 8.99 -16.60 6.28
C ASP A 87 9.24 -15.13 5.87
N THR A 88 9.37 -14.89 4.58
CA THR A 88 9.60 -13.58 3.97
C THR A 88 8.35 -12.99 3.30
N SER A 89 7.21 -13.70 3.30
CA SER A 89 5.92 -13.15 2.88
C SER A 89 5.31 -12.26 3.96
N ASP A 90 4.50 -11.29 3.55
CA ASP A 90 3.78 -10.38 4.45
C ASP A 90 4.71 -9.77 5.50
N SER A 91 5.88 -9.32 5.05
CA SER A 91 7.00 -8.96 5.91
C SER A 91 7.52 -7.56 5.63
N VAL A 92 8.07 -6.91 6.65
CA VAL A 92 9.04 -5.84 6.48
C VAL A 92 10.42 -6.46 6.39
N ILE A 93 11.15 -6.14 5.34
CA ILE A 93 12.49 -6.67 5.08
C ILE A 93 13.48 -5.51 5.00
N ALA A 94 14.58 -5.63 5.73
CA ALA A 94 15.70 -4.69 5.67
C ALA A 94 16.86 -5.31 4.88
N PHE A 95 17.38 -4.53 3.93
CA PHE A 95 18.51 -4.91 3.09
C PHE A 95 19.69 -3.96 3.36
N ASP A 96 20.91 -4.46 3.41
CA ASP A 96 22.11 -3.63 3.28
C ASP A 96 22.14 -3.00 1.89
N ALA A 97 22.16 -1.67 1.81
CA ALA A 97 22.04 -0.96 0.53
C ALA A 97 23.28 -1.14 -0.38
N ALA A 98 24.46 -1.47 0.18
CA ALA A 98 25.66 -1.66 -0.60
C ALA A 98 25.75 -3.04 -1.25
N THR A 99 25.22 -4.06 -0.57
CA THR A 99 25.39 -5.47 -0.96
C THR A 99 24.13 -6.19 -1.34
N GLY A 100 22.95 -5.66 -0.92
CA GLY A 100 21.67 -6.32 -1.05
C GLY A 100 21.45 -7.47 -0.07
N ALA A 101 22.36 -7.71 0.88
CA ALA A 101 22.16 -8.73 1.89
C ALA A 101 20.94 -8.41 2.77
N ILE A 102 20.14 -9.42 3.10
CA ILE A 102 19.03 -9.25 4.04
C ILE A 102 19.62 -9.18 5.45
N ASP A 103 19.40 -8.04 6.11
CA ASP A 103 19.83 -7.81 7.50
C ASP A 103 18.86 -8.43 8.49
N TRP A 104 17.54 -8.24 8.25
CA TRP A 104 16.48 -8.81 9.07
C TRP A 104 15.13 -8.86 8.32
N VAL A 105 14.25 -9.72 8.82
CA VAL A 105 12.88 -9.90 8.34
C VAL A 105 11.95 -9.86 9.54
N MET A 106 10.87 -9.09 9.47
CA MET A 106 9.78 -9.09 10.44
C MET A 106 8.48 -9.45 9.73
N GLN A 107 8.04 -10.70 9.90
CA GLN A 107 6.82 -11.21 9.30
C GLN A 107 5.59 -10.81 10.12
N THR A 108 4.57 -10.23 9.47
CA THR A 108 3.32 -9.81 10.13
C THR A 108 2.30 -10.93 10.19
N VAL A 109 2.17 -11.70 9.11
CA VAL A 109 1.23 -12.82 8.98
C VAL A 109 1.95 -14.04 8.40
N ALA A 110 2.01 -15.10 9.19
CA ALA A 110 2.57 -16.36 8.76
C ALA A 110 1.56 -17.18 7.95
N GLN A 111 2.06 -17.95 6.99
CA GLN A 111 1.28 -18.89 6.19
C GLN A 111 0.18 -18.25 5.31
N ASP A 112 0.31 -16.98 4.96
CA ASP A 112 -0.53 -16.39 3.93
C ASP A 112 -0.11 -16.91 2.54
N ALA A 113 -1.06 -17.47 1.80
CA ALA A 113 -0.87 -17.89 0.43
C ALA A 113 -2.17 -17.65 -0.34
N PHE A 114 -2.11 -16.82 -1.36
CA PHE A 114 -3.29 -16.43 -2.13
C PHE A 114 -2.92 -16.18 -3.59
N THR A 115 -3.80 -16.60 -4.50
CA THR A 115 -3.72 -16.26 -5.93
C THR A 115 -5.10 -15.89 -6.45
N MET A 116 -5.17 -15.27 -7.64
CA MET A 116 -6.47 -14.97 -8.28
C MET A 116 -7.30 -16.23 -8.60
N ALA A 117 -6.71 -17.42 -8.63
CA ALA A 117 -7.45 -18.68 -8.72
C ALA A 117 -8.42 -18.84 -7.54
N CYS A 118 -8.04 -18.36 -6.36
CA CYS A 118 -8.87 -18.45 -5.14
C CYS A 118 -10.12 -17.55 -5.19
N THR A 119 -10.12 -16.51 -6.00
CA THR A 119 -11.31 -15.67 -6.22
C THR A 119 -12.34 -16.36 -7.11
N MET A 120 -11.92 -17.32 -7.93
CA MET A 120 -12.79 -18.09 -8.82
C MET A 120 -13.47 -19.23 -8.05
N SER A 121 -12.71 -19.96 -7.25
CA SER A 121 -13.20 -21.03 -6.35
C SER A 121 -12.10 -21.41 -5.36
N ALA A 122 -12.47 -21.65 -4.10
CA ALA A 122 -11.54 -22.22 -3.12
C ALA A 122 -11.06 -23.64 -3.48
N GLU A 123 -11.82 -24.34 -4.34
CA GLU A 123 -11.47 -25.69 -4.86
C GLU A 123 -10.70 -25.62 -6.18
N HIS A 124 -10.40 -24.42 -6.69
CA HIS A 124 -9.64 -24.29 -7.93
C HIS A 124 -8.27 -24.99 -7.80
N PRO A 125 -7.83 -25.79 -8.82
CA PRO A 125 -6.60 -26.59 -8.73
C PRO A 125 -5.34 -25.81 -8.33
N ASN A 126 -5.27 -24.51 -8.66
CA ASN A 126 -4.17 -23.64 -8.29
C ASN A 126 -4.45 -22.78 -7.03
N CYS A 127 -5.57 -22.99 -6.34
CA CYS A 127 -5.84 -22.37 -5.03
C CYS A 127 -5.52 -23.38 -3.92
N GLN A 128 -4.44 -23.13 -3.22
CA GLN A 128 -3.92 -24.03 -2.18
C GLN A 128 -4.24 -23.51 -0.79
N LYS A 129 -5.41 -23.82 -0.24
CA LYS A 129 -5.80 -23.42 1.11
C LYS A 129 -5.55 -21.92 1.33
N PRO A 130 -6.42 -21.04 0.80
CA PRO A 130 -6.19 -19.60 0.74
C PRO A 130 -6.00 -18.97 2.12
N GLY A 131 -5.07 -18.05 2.21
CA GLY A 131 -4.88 -17.13 3.32
C GLY A 131 -5.68 -15.83 3.14
N PRO A 132 -5.47 -14.86 4.02
CA PRO A 132 -6.26 -13.62 4.05
C PRO A 132 -5.89 -12.59 2.99
N ASP A 133 -4.73 -12.71 2.31
CA ASP A 133 -4.21 -11.75 1.33
C ASP A 133 -4.03 -10.34 1.94
N VAL A 134 -3.14 -10.23 2.93
CA VAL A 134 -2.99 -9.01 3.76
C VAL A 134 -1.60 -8.37 3.69
N ASP A 135 -1.07 -8.28 2.51
CA ASP A 135 0.25 -7.74 2.16
C ASP A 135 0.66 -6.46 2.90
N ILE A 136 1.96 -6.20 2.90
CA ILE A 136 2.53 -4.88 3.13
C ILE A 136 2.79 -4.23 1.76
N GLY A 137 1.78 -3.56 1.21
CA GLY A 137 1.85 -2.88 -0.09
C GLY A 137 2.24 -1.40 0.02
N ALA A 138 1.94 -0.78 1.16
CA ALA A 138 2.34 0.58 1.44
C ALA A 138 3.87 0.69 1.61
N PRO A 139 4.52 1.76 1.11
CA PRO A 139 5.90 2.06 1.47
C PRO A 139 6.09 2.09 2.98
N VAL A 140 7.14 1.45 3.45
CA VAL A 140 7.55 1.51 4.84
C VAL A 140 8.11 2.89 5.14
N LEU A 141 7.79 3.50 6.27
CA LEU A 141 8.29 4.82 6.66
C LEU A 141 9.48 4.65 7.60
N ALA A 142 10.50 5.50 7.46
CA ALA A 142 11.64 5.58 8.39
C ALA A 142 11.72 7.01 8.93
N ALA A 143 11.72 7.16 10.25
CA ALA A 143 11.71 8.46 10.91
C ALA A 143 12.63 8.49 12.13
N THR A 144 13.08 9.70 12.50
CA THR A 144 13.66 9.99 13.80
C THR A 144 12.67 10.83 14.60
N LEU A 145 12.21 10.32 15.72
CA LEU A 145 11.22 10.97 16.59
C LEU A 145 11.83 12.15 17.37
N SER A 146 10.99 13.03 17.90
CA SER A 146 11.45 14.21 18.65
C SER A 146 12.24 13.88 19.91
N ASN A 147 12.11 12.67 20.44
CA ASN A 147 12.93 12.16 21.57
C ASN A 147 14.28 11.59 21.13
N GLY A 148 14.60 11.60 19.82
CA GLY A 148 15.83 11.08 19.24
C GLY A 148 15.81 9.59 18.92
N GLN A 149 14.71 8.88 19.19
CA GLN A 149 14.54 7.48 18.82
C GLN A 149 14.26 7.36 17.32
N ASP A 150 14.92 6.42 16.66
CA ASP A 150 14.58 6.04 15.30
C ASP A 150 13.48 4.97 15.30
N ILE A 151 12.62 5.03 14.30
CA ILE A 151 11.51 4.09 14.14
C ILE A 151 11.27 3.79 12.66
N VAL A 152 10.90 2.56 12.38
CA VAL A 152 10.33 2.14 11.10
C VAL A 152 8.84 1.88 11.30
N VAL A 153 7.98 2.45 10.46
CA VAL A 153 6.52 2.28 10.55
C VAL A 153 6.01 1.58 9.31
N ALA A 154 5.28 0.50 9.50
CA ALA A 154 4.67 -0.29 8.44
C ALA A 154 3.15 -0.36 8.60
N GLY A 155 2.43 -0.30 7.47
CA GLY A 155 0.99 -0.50 7.40
C GLY A 155 0.65 -1.71 6.53
N THR A 156 -0.33 -2.50 6.96
CA THR A 156 -0.73 -3.73 6.27
C THR A 156 -2.14 -3.63 5.67
N LYS A 157 -2.42 -4.41 4.63
CA LYS A 157 -3.79 -4.60 4.12
C LYS A 157 -4.72 -5.20 5.18
N GLY A 158 -4.15 -5.85 6.21
CA GLY A 158 -4.87 -6.30 7.41
C GLY A 158 -5.32 -5.19 8.35
N ALA A 159 -5.15 -3.91 7.99
CA ALA A 159 -5.46 -2.73 8.80
C ALA A 159 -4.70 -2.68 10.14
N GLU A 160 -3.47 -3.15 10.16
CA GLU A 160 -2.56 -2.98 11.27
C GLU A 160 -1.46 -1.98 10.93
N VAL A 161 -1.10 -1.14 11.89
CA VAL A 161 0.09 -0.29 11.87
C VAL A 161 1.07 -0.78 12.92
N LEU A 162 2.34 -0.90 12.55
CA LEU A 162 3.39 -1.38 13.41
C LEU A 162 4.51 -0.35 13.49
N GLY A 163 4.99 -0.08 14.70
CA GLY A 163 6.26 0.61 14.94
C GLY A 163 7.35 -0.42 15.25
N LEU A 164 8.47 -0.34 14.53
CA LEU A 164 9.57 -1.31 14.60
C LEU A 164 10.87 -0.62 14.99
N ASP A 165 11.70 -1.29 15.77
CA ASP A 165 13.05 -0.84 16.10
C ASP A 165 14.03 -1.22 14.96
N PRO A 166 14.58 -0.25 14.20
CA PRO A 166 15.51 -0.55 13.12
C PRO A 166 16.87 -1.08 13.61
N ASP A 167 17.23 -0.84 14.86
CA ASP A 167 18.52 -1.24 15.46
C ASP A 167 18.44 -2.58 16.19
N ASN A 168 17.23 -3.08 16.43
CA ASN A 168 16.98 -4.36 17.10
C ASN A 168 16.23 -5.35 16.19
N ALA A 169 16.77 -5.59 15.00
CA ALA A 169 16.27 -6.57 14.02
C ALA A 169 14.78 -6.44 13.69
N GLY A 170 14.22 -5.22 13.72
CA GLY A 170 12.81 -4.98 13.44
C GLY A 170 11.87 -5.43 14.57
N GLU A 171 12.35 -5.48 15.84
CA GLU A 171 11.49 -5.76 16.99
C GLU A 171 10.29 -4.83 17.03
N VAL A 172 9.11 -5.40 17.27
CA VAL A 172 7.86 -4.65 17.34
C VAL A 172 7.80 -3.85 18.64
N LEU A 173 7.89 -2.52 18.53
CA LEU A 173 7.74 -1.59 19.66
C LEU A 173 6.27 -1.43 20.05
N TRP A 174 5.40 -1.34 19.06
CA TRP A 174 3.95 -1.27 19.24
C TRP A 174 3.23 -1.76 17.99
N ARG A 175 1.96 -2.16 18.16
CA ARG A 175 1.04 -2.58 17.09
C ARG A 175 -0.35 -2.06 17.41
N VAL A 176 -1.04 -1.48 16.43
CA VAL A 176 -2.41 -0.98 16.57
C VAL A 176 -3.25 -1.36 15.37
N SER A 177 -4.48 -1.80 15.61
CA SER A 177 -5.48 -2.05 14.57
C SER A 177 -6.26 -0.78 14.30
N VAL A 178 -6.41 -0.41 13.02
CA VAL A 178 -7.10 0.80 12.55
C VAL A 178 -8.32 0.49 11.69
N GLY A 179 -8.73 -0.77 11.64
CA GLY A 179 -9.88 -1.20 10.85
C GLY A 179 -10.01 -2.71 10.81
N ARG A 180 -10.83 -3.19 9.87
CA ARG A 180 -11.07 -4.61 9.67
C ARG A 180 -10.00 -5.28 8.80
N GLY A 181 -9.49 -4.56 7.81
CA GLY A 181 -8.62 -5.09 6.77
C GLY A 181 -9.34 -5.91 5.70
N SER A 182 -8.71 -6.04 4.55
CA SER A 182 -9.21 -6.83 3.42
C SER A 182 -8.13 -6.99 2.34
N PRO A 183 -8.32 -7.89 1.34
CA PRO A 183 -7.44 -7.99 0.19
C PRO A 183 -7.26 -6.69 -0.64
N LEU A 184 -8.22 -5.76 -0.58
CA LEU A 184 -8.11 -4.41 -1.17
C LEU A 184 -7.85 -3.31 -0.11
N GLY A 185 -7.16 -3.69 0.97
CA GLY A 185 -6.72 -2.83 2.07
C GLY A 185 -7.80 -2.66 3.14
N GLY A 186 -7.35 -2.67 4.32
CA GLY A 186 -6.88 -1.72 5.31
C GLY A 186 -5.99 -0.61 4.78
N ILE A 187 -4.72 -0.73 4.96
CA ILE A 187 -3.74 0.24 4.48
C ILE A 187 -3.18 -0.30 3.16
N HIS A 188 -3.39 0.44 2.06
CA HIS A 188 -3.15 -0.13 0.74
C HIS A 188 -1.92 0.45 0.04
N TRP A 189 -1.91 1.76 -0.27
CA TRP A 189 -0.89 2.34 -1.13
C TRP A 189 0.11 3.25 -0.42
N GLY A 190 -0.17 3.74 0.78
CA GLY A 190 0.81 4.52 1.51
C GLY A 190 0.24 5.37 2.64
N MET A 191 1.14 5.74 3.53
CA MET A 191 0.93 6.61 4.68
C MET A 191 1.84 7.83 4.55
N ALA A 192 1.62 8.86 5.36
CA ALA A 192 2.53 9.99 5.50
C ALA A 192 2.74 10.32 6.98
N PHE A 193 3.83 11.00 7.31
CA PHE A 193 4.06 11.47 8.67
C PHE A 193 4.58 12.90 8.70
N GLU A 194 4.36 13.55 9.82
CA GLU A 194 4.95 14.84 10.16
C GLU A 194 5.24 14.89 11.67
N GLY A 195 6.48 15.21 12.01
CA GLY A 195 6.95 15.12 13.41
C GLY A 195 6.82 13.71 13.95
N ASP A 196 6.10 13.54 15.04
CA ASP A 196 5.90 12.26 15.72
C ASP A 196 4.54 11.59 15.37
N VAL A 197 3.81 12.10 14.37
CA VAL A 197 2.47 11.61 14.01
C VAL A 197 2.47 11.02 12.61
N VAL A 198 1.98 9.78 12.49
CA VAL A 198 1.70 9.14 11.20
C VAL A 198 0.20 9.25 10.88
N TYR A 199 -0.10 9.58 9.63
CA TYR A 199 -1.45 9.69 9.07
C TYR A 199 -1.72 8.51 8.17
N VAL A 200 -2.73 7.73 8.52
CA VAL A 200 -3.00 6.39 7.99
C VAL A 200 -4.34 6.38 7.28
N PRO A 201 -4.37 6.33 5.93
CA PRO A 201 -5.59 6.13 5.19
C PRO A 201 -6.02 4.67 5.28
N VAL A 202 -7.32 4.45 5.54
CA VAL A 202 -7.91 3.11 5.62
C VAL A 202 -8.98 2.93 4.57
N SER A 203 -8.84 1.88 3.78
CA SER A 203 -9.79 1.51 2.73
C SER A 203 -10.99 0.74 3.27
N ASP A 204 -10.78 -0.42 3.85
CA ASP A 204 -11.82 -1.34 4.34
C ASP A 204 -13.01 -1.51 3.38
N ARG A 205 -12.74 -1.39 2.06
CA ARG A 205 -13.73 -1.31 0.99
C ARG A 205 -14.57 -2.56 0.85
N ILE A 206 -13.95 -3.73 0.97
CA ILE A 206 -14.61 -5.02 0.77
C ILE A 206 -14.60 -5.83 2.07
N PRO A 207 -15.52 -6.81 2.21
CA PRO A 207 -15.45 -7.76 3.32
C PRO A 207 -14.10 -8.49 3.35
N GLY A 208 -13.58 -8.71 4.55
CA GLY A 208 -12.31 -9.38 4.83
C GLY A 208 -12.02 -9.24 6.32
N GLY A 209 -10.90 -9.73 6.82
CA GLY A 209 -10.44 -9.52 8.18
C GLY A 209 -11.47 -9.74 9.29
N ASN A 210 -11.16 -9.22 10.47
CA ASN A 210 -12.00 -9.28 11.65
C ASN A 210 -12.31 -7.87 12.18
N GLY A 211 -13.52 -7.65 12.71
CA GLY A 211 -13.94 -6.38 13.29
C GLY A 211 -14.82 -5.52 12.38
N GLU A 212 -15.01 -4.27 12.80
CA GLU A 212 -15.82 -3.31 12.06
C GLU A 212 -14.95 -2.56 11.03
N PRO A 213 -15.50 -2.25 9.85
CA PRO A 213 -14.80 -1.43 8.88
C PRO A 213 -14.71 0.02 9.38
N LEU A 214 -13.52 0.60 9.27
CA LEU A 214 -13.24 1.99 9.66
C LEU A 214 -12.61 2.79 8.50
N PRO A 215 -13.28 2.89 7.33
CA PRO A 215 -12.74 3.66 6.22
C PRO A 215 -12.62 5.14 6.57
N GLY A 216 -11.47 5.73 6.28
CA GLY A 216 -11.18 7.11 6.62
C GLY A 216 -9.71 7.36 6.92
N LEU A 217 -9.45 8.35 7.75
CA LEU A 217 -8.11 8.79 8.12
C LEU A 217 -7.89 8.67 9.62
N HIS A 218 -6.78 8.05 10.02
CA HIS A 218 -6.34 7.95 11.41
C HIS A 218 -5.06 8.74 11.62
N ALA A 219 -4.88 9.36 12.77
CA ALA A 219 -3.60 9.88 13.23
C ALA A 219 -3.12 9.06 14.42
N ILE A 220 -1.87 8.63 14.37
CA ILE A 220 -1.28 7.75 15.39
C ILE A 220 0.02 8.39 15.88
N ASP A 221 0.21 8.44 17.19
CA ASP A 221 1.48 8.81 17.82
C ASP A 221 2.51 7.69 17.56
N MET A 222 3.57 8.01 16.82
CA MET A 222 4.61 7.03 16.47
C MET A 222 5.46 6.57 17.66
N LYS A 223 5.45 7.29 18.80
CA LYS A 223 6.17 6.88 20.02
C LYS A 223 5.46 5.74 20.74
N THR A 224 4.12 5.74 20.70
CA THR A 224 3.30 4.86 21.55
C THR A 224 2.39 3.91 20.79
N GLY A 225 2.07 4.21 19.52
CA GLY A 225 1.03 3.55 18.74
C GLY A 225 -0.40 3.97 19.15
N GLU A 226 -0.55 5.01 19.99
CA GLU A 226 -1.86 5.50 20.40
C GLU A 226 -2.56 6.24 19.26
N THR A 227 -3.82 5.94 19.01
CA THR A 227 -4.65 6.69 18.06
C THR A 227 -5.03 8.03 18.67
N LEU A 228 -4.55 9.12 18.08
CA LEU A 228 -4.83 10.49 18.51
C LEU A 228 -6.23 10.94 18.09
N TRP A 229 -6.62 10.62 16.85
CA TRP A 229 -7.96 10.86 16.32
C TRP A 229 -8.27 9.93 15.14
N TYR A 230 -9.56 9.77 14.86
CA TYR A 230 -10.10 9.09 13.66
C TYR A 230 -11.13 9.98 12.99
N ALA A 231 -10.98 10.21 11.70
CA ALA A 231 -11.91 10.91 10.85
C ALA A 231 -12.54 9.94 9.85
N ALA A 232 -13.81 9.61 10.05
CA ALA A 232 -14.54 8.74 9.13
C ALA A 232 -14.62 9.36 7.73
N ALA A 233 -14.47 8.54 6.69
CA ALA A 233 -14.58 9.00 5.30
C ALA A 233 -15.96 9.62 5.03
N PRO A 234 -16.04 10.84 4.47
CA PRO A 234 -17.31 11.51 4.19
C PRO A 234 -18.14 10.77 3.15
N LYS A 235 -19.42 10.57 3.44
CA LYS A 235 -20.35 9.87 2.52
C LYS A 235 -20.69 10.78 1.35
N ARG A 236 -20.22 10.43 0.15
CA ARG A 236 -20.43 11.17 -1.11
C ARG A 236 -20.92 10.27 -2.25
N CYS A 237 -21.08 8.95 -2.02
CA CYS A 237 -21.67 8.03 -3.00
C CYS A 237 -23.18 8.18 -3.02
N VAL A 238 -23.75 8.42 -4.20
CA VAL A 238 -25.19 8.46 -4.41
C VAL A 238 -25.64 7.15 -5.05
N GLY A 239 -26.61 6.47 -4.46
CA GLY A 239 -27.19 5.23 -4.99
C GLY A 239 -26.41 3.95 -4.69
N GLY A 240 -25.24 4.04 -4.07
CA GLY A 240 -24.40 2.90 -3.73
C GLY A 240 -23.83 2.18 -4.95
N GLY A 241 -23.07 1.12 -4.72
CA GLY A 241 -22.51 0.26 -5.76
C GLY A 241 -21.02 0.04 -5.61
N PHE A 242 -20.52 -1.02 -6.25
CA PHE A 242 -19.10 -1.40 -6.12
C PHE A 242 -18.13 -0.36 -6.73
N SER A 243 -18.57 0.38 -7.74
CA SER A 243 -17.75 1.41 -8.40
C SER A 243 -17.59 2.70 -7.60
N CYS A 244 -18.49 2.99 -6.64
CA CYS A 244 -18.39 4.15 -5.76
C CYS A 244 -18.21 3.69 -4.32
N SER A 245 -17.09 4.03 -3.71
CA SER A 245 -16.75 3.70 -2.33
C SER A 245 -16.15 4.91 -1.64
N GLU A 246 -16.49 5.10 -0.38
CA GLU A 246 -15.95 6.17 0.47
C GLU A 246 -14.49 5.89 0.92
N ALA A 247 -13.95 4.72 0.59
CA ALA A 247 -12.66 4.22 1.06
C ALA A 247 -11.49 5.16 0.72
N TYR A 248 -10.56 5.33 1.68
CA TYR A 248 -9.28 5.99 1.48
C TYR A 248 -8.21 4.93 1.21
N SER A 249 -8.04 4.59 -0.09
CA SER A 249 -7.05 3.61 -0.54
C SER A 249 -5.74 4.27 -0.98
N ALA A 250 -5.83 5.48 -1.54
CA ALA A 250 -4.68 6.24 -2.03
C ALA A 250 -3.71 6.64 -0.91
N PRO A 251 -2.41 6.81 -1.22
CA PRO A 251 -1.49 7.47 -0.32
C PRO A 251 -1.99 8.87 0.05
N VAL A 252 -1.73 9.29 1.29
CA VAL A 252 -2.04 10.65 1.74
C VAL A 252 -0.81 11.55 1.66
N THR A 253 -1.04 12.86 1.63
CA THR A 253 0.02 13.86 1.61
C THR A 253 -0.20 14.89 2.71
N VAL A 254 0.80 15.09 3.56
CA VAL A 254 0.80 16.16 4.57
C VAL A 254 1.36 17.43 3.96
N VAL A 255 0.64 18.54 4.09
CA VAL A 255 1.10 19.86 3.66
C VAL A 255 0.56 20.94 4.58
N GLY A 256 1.46 21.71 5.19
CA GLY A 256 1.08 22.72 6.19
C GLY A 256 0.26 22.10 7.32
N ASP A 257 -0.94 22.65 7.55
CA ASP A 257 -1.82 22.22 8.64
C ASP A 257 -2.88 21.18 8.21
N VAL A 258 -2.75 20.61 6.99
CA VAL A 258 -3.72 19.64 6.47
C VAL A 258 -3.09 18.36 5.98
N VAL A 259 -3.92 17.31 5.98
CA VAL A 259 -3.65 16.03 5.32
C VAL A 259 -4.60 15.90 4.13
N LEU A 260 -4.04 15.77 2.93
CA LEU A 260 -4.78 15.53 1.70
C LEU A 260 -5.01 14.03 1.53
N ALA A 261 -6.26 13.63 1.36
CA ALA A 261 -6.68 12.23 1.19
C ALA A 261 -7.57 12.10 -0.05
N GLY A 262 -7.15 11.28 -1.00
CA GLY A 262 -7.97 10.88 -2.15
C GLY A 262 -8.87 9.70 -1.80
N ALA A 263 -10.10 9.72 -2.31
CA ALA A 263 -11.07 8.66 -2.06
C ALA A 263 -11.51 7.94 -3.35
N LEU A 264 -11.96 6.71 -3.20
CA LEU A 264 -12.45 5.89 -4.32
C LEU A 264 -13.76 6.41 -4.91
N ASN A 265 -14.46 7.31 -4.21
CA ASN A 265 -15.61 8.03 -4.74
C ASN A 265 -15.25 9.23 -5.63
N GLY A 266 -13.96 9.47 -5.87
CA GLY A 266 -13.46 10.54 -6.73
C GLY A 266 -13.41 11.92 -6.08
N PHE A 267 -13.52 12.00 -4.77
CA PHE A 267 -13.27 13.24 -4.02
C PHE A 267 -11.83 13.28 -3.52
N LEU A 268 -11.28 14.49 -3.51
CA LEU A 268 -10.10 14.84 -2.74
C LEU A 268 -10.54 15.63 -1.51
N PHE A 269 -10.13 15.18 -0.34
CA PHE A 269 -10.45 15.78 0.94
C PHE A 269 -9.20 16.37 1.59
N ALA A 270 -9.35 17.48 2.33
CA ALA A 270 -8.34 18.01 3.22
C ALA A 270 -8.86 17.94 4.66
N HIS A 271 -8.14 17.23 5.51
CA HIS A 271 -8.43 17.13 6.94
C HIS A 271 -7.44 17.97 7.75
N SER A 272 -7.91 18.63 8.80
CA SER A 272 -7.03 19.25 9.78
C SER A 272 -6.05 18.21 10.33
N ARG A 273 -4.76 18.51 10.28
CA ARG A 273 -3.70 17.65 10.82
C ARG A 273 -3.81 17.45 12.33
N GLU A 274 -4.31 18.47 13.04
CA GLU A 274 -4.43 18.46 14.49
C GLU A 274 -5.67 17.68 14.98
N THR A 275 -6.82 17.85 14.30
CA THR A 275 -8.11 17.36 14.80
C THR A 275 -8.78 16.30 13.94
N GLY A 276 -8.33 16.11 12.70
CA GLY A 276 -8.98 15.25 11.72
C GLY A 276 -10.25 15.87 11.10
N GLU A 277 -10.65 17.08 11.51
CA GLU A 277 -11.82 17.77 10.97
C GLU A 277 -11.67 17.99 9.47
N LEU A 278 -12.75 17.74 8.70
CA LEU A 278 -12.79 18.03 7.28
C LEU A 278 -12.87 19.56 7.08
N VAL A 279 -11.82 20.13 6.46
CA VAL A 279 -11.72 21.57 6.24
C VAL A 279 -11.94 22.00 4.79
N TRP A 280 -11.77 21.07 3.83
CA TRP A 280 -12.00 21.34 2.42
C TRP A 280 -12.23 20.03 1.64
N GLU A 281 -12.98 20.13 0.53
CA GLU A 281 -13.20 19.03 -0.39
C GLU A 281 -13.30 19.49 -1.85
N LEU A 282 -12.95 18.61 -2.77
CA LEU A 282 -13.01 18.80 -4.21
C LEU A 282 -13.59 17.56 -4.88
N ASP A 283 -14.66 17.73 -5.64
CA ASP A 283 -15.17 16.68 -6.55
C ASP A 283 -14.34 16.69 -7.84
N THR A 284 -13.65 15.59 -8.12
CA THR A 284 -12.85 15.46 -9.35
C THR A 284 -13.60 14.72 -10.46
N LYS A 285 -14.84 14.21 -10.23
CA LYS A 285 -15.66 13.45 -11.20
C LYS A 285 -16.40 14.37 -12.17
N VAL A 286 -15.64 15.21 -12.83
CA VAL A 286 -16.18 16.14 -13.84
C VAL A 286 -15.43 15.96 -15.16
N ASP A 287 -16.05 16.44 -16.23
CA ASP A 287 -15.38 16.51 -17.53
C ASP A 287 -14.41 17.69 -17.57
N TYR A 288 -13.23 17.45 -18.10
CA TYR A 288 -12.15 18.45 -18.19
C TYR A 288 -11.85 18.86 -19.61
N ALA A 289 -11.77 20.16 -19.85
CA ALA A 289 -11.10 20.69 -21.05
C ALA A 289 -9.57 20.51 -20.86
N THR A 290 -8.96 19.72 -21.71
CA THR A 290 -7.56 19.35 -21.59
C THR A 290 -6.62 20.15 -22.47
N ILE A 291 -5.37 20.31 -22.06
CA ILE A 291 -4.35 21.03 -22.84
C ILE A 291 -3.93 20.30 -24.11
N ASN A 292 -4.17 18.99 -24.20
CA ASN A 292 -3.86 18.15 -25.37
C ASN A 292 -5.10 17.86 -26.24
N ASN A 293 -6.23 18.47 -25.96
CA ASN A 293 -7.51 18.29 -26.64
C ASN A 293 -8.06 16.85 -26.68
N VAL A 294 -7.60 15.98 -25.79
CA VAL A 294 -8.17 14.64 -25.57
C VAL A 294 -9.27 14.75 -24.52
N PRO A 295 -10.52 14.35 -24.80
CA PRO A 295 -11.56 14.37 -23.78
C PRO A 295 -11.13 13.60 -22.52
N ALA A 296 -11.30 14.21 -21.36
CA ALA A 296 -10.97 13.60 -20.08
C ALA A 296 -12.07 13.81 -19.05
N SER A 297 -12.25 12.82 -18.21
CA SER A 297 -13.13 12.88 -17.03
C SER A 297 -12.36 12.33 -15.82
N GLY A 298 -12.69 12.83 -14.65
CA GLY A 298 -12.17 12.28 -13.40
C GLY A 298 -12.98 11.06 -12.93
N GLY A 299 -12.42 10.36 -11.96
CA GLY A 299 -12.98 9.16 -11.35
C GLY A 299 -12.34 8.90 -9.99
N ALA A 300 -12.18 7.64 -9.61
CA ALA A 300 -11.57 7.29 -8.33
C ALA A 300 -10.13 7.79 -8.20
N ILE A 301 -9.75 8.20 -6.99
CA ILE A 301 -8.37 8.50 -6.62
C ILE A 301 -7.87 7.31 -5.80
N ASP A 302 -6.89 6.56 -6.32
CA ASP A 302 -6.42 5.32 -5.69
C ASP A 302 -4.88 5.25 -5.66
N ALA A 303 -4.25 4.44 -6.49
CA ALA A 303 -2.82 4.09 -6.39
C ALA A 303 -1.85 5.26 -6.35
N ALA A 304 -2.18 6.39 -7.00
CA ALA A 304 -1.42 7.62 -6.94
C ALA A 304 -2.16 8.65 -6.07
N GLY A 305 -1.63 8.95 -4.92
CA GLY A 305 -2.15 10.01 -4.03
C GLY A 305 -1.91 11.42 -4.59
N PRO A 306 -2.49 12.44 -3.94
CA PRO A 306 -2.23 13.84 -4.29
C PRO A 306 -0.76 14.19 -4.06
N VAL A 307 -0.18 14.98 -4.93
CA VAL A 307 1.21 15.45 -4.82
C VAL A 307 1.23 16.96 -4.77
N VAL A 308 1.95 17.54 -3.80
CA VAL A 308 2.21 18.98 -3.73
C VAL A 308 3.67 19.24 -4.11
N ALA A 309 3.89 20.08 -5.10
CA ALA A 309 5.21 20.45 -5.59
C ALA A 309 5.28 21.97 -5.85
N GLY A 310 5.95 22.71 -4.96
CA GLY A 310 5.92 24.17 -4.96
C GLY A 310 4.49 24.69 -4.84
N ASP A 311 4.06 25.52 -5.80
CA ASP A 311 2.71 26.11 -5.83
C ASP A 311 1.68 25.18 -6.54
N TYR A 312 2.00 23.95 -6.83
CA TYR A 312 1.14 23.07 -7.58
C TYR A 312 0.63 21.89 -6.72
N LEU A 313 -0.68 21.63 -6.85
CA LEU A 313 -1.32 20.40 -6.40
C LEU A 313 -1.63 19.55 -7.64
N ILE A 314 -1.12 18.33 -7.66
CA ILE A 314 -1.27 17.37 -8.77
C ILE A 314 -2.10 16.19 -8.28
N VAL A 315 -3.17 15.87 -9.01
CA VAL A 315 -4.10 14.79 -8.67
C VAL A 315 -4.33 13.91 -9.90
N ASN A 316 -4.07 12.61 -9.77
CA ASN A 316 -4.51 11.62 -10.75
C ASN A 316 -5.91 11.13 -10.36
N SER A 317 -6.87 11.25 -11.27
CA SER A 317 -8.26 10.90 -11.03
C SER A 317 -8.79 10.00 -12.14
N GLY A 318 -9.21 8.77 -11.76
CA GLY A 318 -9.77 7.81 -12.70
C GLY A 318 -9.15 6.42 -12.68
N TYR A 319 -8.44 6.04 -11.62
CA TYR A 319 -7.91 4.68 -11.46
C TYR A 319 -9.05 3.67 -11.26
N ALA A 320 -9.11 2.63 -12.11
CA ALA A 320 -10.22 1.69 -12.14
C ALA A 320 -9.82 0.21 -12.23
N GLN A 321 -8.61 -0.15 -11.83
CA GLN A 321 -8.05 -1.50 -11.96
C GLN A 321 -8.92 -2.58 -11.30
N PHE A 322 -9.57 -2.25 -10.18
CA PHE A 322 -10.39 -3.17 -9.39
C PHE A 322 -11.87 -2.76 -9.37
N GLY A 323 -12.38 -2.24 -10.50
CA GLY A 323 -13.80 -1.88 -10.66
C GLY A 323 -14.20 -0.58 -9.95
N GLN A 324 -13.25 0.30 -9.63
CA GLN A 324 -13.52 1.66 -9.16
C GLN A 324 -14.09 2.52 -10.32
N LEU A 325 -14.54 3.72 -9.99
CA LEU A 325 -15.01 4.69 -10.97
C LEU A 325 -13.86 5.10 -11.91
N GLY A 326 -13.95 4.73 -13.17
CA GLY A 326 -12.93 5.02 -14.19
C GLY A 326 -12.91 6.49 -14.61
N GLY A 327 -11.74 6.94 -15.04
CA GLY A 327 -11.46 8.23 -15.62
C GLY A 327 -10.05 8.25 -16.23
N ASN A 328 -9.62 9.40 -16.71
CA ASN A 328 -8.32 9.55 -17.40
C ASN A 328 -7.71 10.95 -17.20
N ALA A 329 -8.02 11.60 -16.06
CA ALA A 329 -7.60 12.97 -15.80
C ALA A 329 -6.36 13.03 -14.89
N MET A 330 -5.31 13.71 -15.34
CA MET A 330 -4.29 14.27 -14.46
C MET A 330 -4.58 15.76 -14.31
N ILE A 331 -4.92 16.17 -13.10
CA ILE A 331 -5.40 17.51 -12.78
C ILE A 331 -4.27 18.25 -12.07
N VAL A 332 -3.98 19.47 -12.53
CA VAL A 332 -2.96 20.33 -11.91
C VAL A 332 -3.61 21.64 -11.49
N TYR A 333 -3.65 21.88 -10.21
CA TYR A 333 -4.09 23.15 -9.64
C TYR A 333 -2.86 23.97 -9.24
N ARG A 334 -2.91 25.28 -9.53
CA ARG A 334 -1.92 26.22 -9.01
C ARG A 334 -2.52 26.97 -7.84
N LEU A 335 -1.81 27.01 -6.72
CA LEU A 335 -2.19 27.81 -5.57
C LEU A 335 -2.17 29.31 -5.98
N PRO A 336 -3.16 30.12 -5.56
CA PRO A 336 -3.11 31.55 -5.76
C PRO A 336 -1.83 32.10 -5.13
N GLN A 337 -1.08 32.90 -5.85
CA GLN A 337 -0.01 33.66 -5.22
C GLN A 337 -0.65 34.65 -4.25
N ALA A 338 -0.13 34.72 -3.03
CA ALA A 338 -0.53 35.76 -2.10
C ALA A 338 -0.29 37.10 -2.81
N GLU A 339 -1.35 37.90 -2.99
CA GLU A 339 -1.17 39.27 -3.44
C GLU A 339 -0.19 39.93 -2.47
N SER A 340 0.96 40.39 -3.00
CA SER A 340 1.86 41.21 -2.22
C SER A 340 1.06 42.42 -1.71
N ALA A 341 0.82 42.46 -0.39
CA ALA A 341 0.25 43.65 0.20
C ALA A 341 1.19 44.83 -0.12
N GLU A 342 0.73 45.72 -1.03
CA GLU A 342 1.40 47.00 -1.29
C GLU A 342 1.32 47.94 -0.08
#